data_d6c295cf27b31e975582130509fa5c25
#
_entry.id   d6c295cf27b31e975582130509fa5c25
#
_cell.length_a   1.000
_cell.length_b   1.000
_cell.length_c   1.000
_cell.angle_alpha   90.00
_cell.angle_beta   90.00
_cell.angle_gamma   90.00
#
_symmetry.space_group_name_H-M   'P 1'
#
loop_
_entity.id
_entity.type
_entity.pdbx_description
1 polymer ?
#
loop_
_entity_poly.entity_id
_entity_poly.type
_entity_poly.pdbx_seq_one_letter_code
_entity_poly.pdbx_strand_id
1 'polypeptide(L)'
;MTMSDYSLTHLKQLEAESIHIFREVVTEFKNPVMLYSIGKDSAVLLHLARKAFHPAKLPFPLLHVDTTYKFKDMIAFRENYVRKELGLEVLVHTNFEGLKLNIWPWEDSERHTELMKTDALKAALNKYQFDA
;
A
#
# COMPACT_ATOMS: atom_id res chain seq x y z
N MET A 1 27.33 6.98 -25.23
CA MET A 1 26.42 6.89 -24.10
C MET A 1 27.22 6.65 -22.82
N THR A 2 27.02 7.47 -21.82
CA THR A 2 27.66 7.30 -20.51
C THR A 2 26.93 6.26 -19.66
N MET A 3 27.59 5.77 -18.61
CA MET A 3 26.92 4.89 -17.62
C MET A 3 25.70 5.56 -16.99
N SER A 4 25.77 6.88 -16.76
CA SER A 4 24.67 7.67 -16.23
C SER A 4 23.45 7.68 -17.17
N ASP A 5 23.69 7.87 -18.46
CA ASP A 5 22.61 7.88 -19.47
C ASP A 5 21.94 6.51 -19.59
N TYR A 6 22.73 5.44 -19.55
CA TYR A 6 22.20 4.08 -19.56
C TYR A 6 21.30 3.81 -18.36
N SER A 7 21.75 4.15 -17.14
CA SER A 7 20.95 3.99 -15.92
C SER A 7 19.66 4.77 -15.97
N LEU A 8 19.70 6.02 -16.45
CA LEU A 8 18.51 6.86 -16.59
C LEU A 8 17.50 6.27 -17.58
N THR A 9 17.99 5.73 -18.70
CA THR A 9 17.14 5.09 -19.71
C THR A 9 16.46 3.85 -19.14
N HIS A 10 17.19 3.04 -18.37
CA HIS A 10 16.66 1.86 -17.71
C HIS A 10 15.57 2.22 -16.68
N LEU A 11 15.79 3.24 -15.87
CA LEU A 11 14.79 3.72 -14.91
C LEU A 11 13.52 4.23 -15.60
N LYS A 12 13.67 4.94 -16.72
CA LYS A 12 12.52 5.41 -17.51
C LYS A 12 11.72 4.24 -18.06
N GLN A 13 12.39 3.18 -18.49
CA GLN A 13 11.74 1.97 -18.97
C GLN A 13 10.94 1.28 -17.84
N LEU A 14 11.55 1.13 -16.67
CA LEU A 14 10.86 0.55 -15.49
C LEU A 14 9.64 1.38 -15.07
N GLU A 15 9.76 2.70 -15.11
CA GLU A 15 8.65 3.59 -14.84
C GLU A 15 7.51 3.38 -15.83
N ALA A 16 7.82 3.34 -17.12
CA ALA A 16 6.83 3.14 -18.18
C ALA A 16 6.12 1.78 -18.04
N GLU A 17 6.85 0.73 -17.73
CA GLU A 17 6.29 -0.60 -17.48
C GLU A 17 5.35 -0.60 -16.26
N SER A 18 5.76 0.06 -15.18
CA SER A 18 4.95 0.16 -13.96
C SER A 18 3.64 0.90 -14.22
N ILE A 19 3.70 2.00 -14.93
CA ILE A 19 2.52 2.79 -15.31
C ILE A 19 1.57 1.94 -16.16
N HIS A 20 2.11 1.19 -17.10
CA HIS A 20 1.32 0.29 -17.96
C HIS A 20 0.60 -0.77 -17.12
N ILE A 21 1.29 -1.40 -16.17
CA ILE A 21 0.71 -2.41 -15.28
C ILE A 21 -0.46 -1.82 -14.46
N PHE A 22 -0.30 -0.64 -13.88
CA PHE A 22 -1.38 0.01 -13.13
C PHE A 22 -2.62 0.23 -14.01
N ARG A 23 -2.43 0.74 -15.22
CA ARG A 23 -3.53 0.99 -16.16
C ARG A 23 -4.21 -0.30 -16.61
N GLU A 24 -3.45 -1.36 -16.82
CA GLU A 24 -3.96 -2.67 -17.22
C GLU A 24 -4.82 -3.29 -16.11
N VAL A 25 -4.36 -3.26 -14.87
CA VAL A 25 -5.13 -3.77 -13.72
C VAL A 25 -6.48 -3.07 -13.60
N VAL A 26 -6.50 -1.76 -13.70
CA VAL A 26 -7.76 -0.99 -13.61
C VAL A 26 -8.72 -1.32 -14.76
N THR A 27 -8.18 -1.62 -15.92
CA THR A 27 -8.99 -1.98 -17.09
C THR A 27 -9.60 -3.39 -16.95
N GLU A 28 -8.86 -4.34 -16.40
CA GLU A 28 -9.27 -5.74 -16.37
C GLU A 28 -10.04 -6.15 -15.10
N PHE A 29 -9.83 -5.44 -13.98
CA PHE A 29 -10.44 -5.80 -12.70
C PHE A 29 -11.46 -4.76 -12.25
N LYS A 30 -12.50 -5.20 -11.58
CA LYS A 30 -13.60 -4.33 -11.14
C LYS A 30 -13.35 -3.66 -9.80
N ASN A 31 -12.64 -4.33 -8.91
CA ASN A 31 -12.43 -3.86 -7.54
C ASN A 31 -10.97 -4.01 -7.09
N PRO A 32 -10.04 -3.28 -7.73
CA PRO A 32 -8.63 -3.36 -7.35
C PRO A 32 -8.33 -2.54 -6.09
N VAL A 33 -7.25 -2.90 -5.41
CA VAL A 33 -6.73 -2.19 -4.25
C VAL A 33 -5.20 -2.15 -4.32
N MET A 34 -4.59 -1.11 -3.77
CA MET A 34 -3.15 -1.06 -3.60
C MET A 34 -2.79 -1.15 -2.13
N LEU A 35 -1.96 -2.12 -1.79
CA LEU A 35 -1.43 -2.25 -0.43
C LEU A 35 -0.46 -1.10 -0.16
N TYR A 36 -0.60 -0.47 1.00
CA TYR A 36 0.20 0.69 1.36
C TYR A 36 0.71 0.56 2.80
N SER A 37 2.02 0.35 2.95
CA SER A 37 2.65 0.10 4.27
C SER A 37 3.28 1.34 4.90
N ILE A 38 3.21 2.50 4.23
CA ILE A 38 3.83 3.77 4.65
C ILE A 38 5.37 3.69 4.63
N GLY A 39 5.93 2.70 3.95
CA GLY A 39 7.38 2.57 3.75
C GLY A 39 7.84 3.24 2.46
N LYS A 40 9.15 3.27 2.24
CA LYS A 40 9.74 3.88 1.04
C LYS A 40 9.28 3.21 -0.26
N ASP A 41 9.17 1.89 -0.26
CA ASP A 41 8.75 1.15 -1.45
C ASP A 41 7.28 1.42 -1.79
N SER A 42 6.43 1.47 -0.76
CA SER A 42 5.02 1.86 -0.91
C SER A 42 4.88 3.30 -1.39
N ALA A 43 5.76 4.20 -0.93
CA ALA A 43 5.76 5.59 -1.38
C ALA A 43 6.11 5.71 -2.87
N VAL A 44 7.08 4.93 -3.35
CA VAL A 44 7.43 4.88 -4.77
C VAL A 44 6.27 4.34 -5.60
N LEU A 45 5.64 3.24 -5.16
CA LEU A 45 4.48 2.68 -5.84
C LEU A 45 3.32 3.67 -5.89
N LEU A 46 3.06 4.38 -4.81
CA LEU A 46 2.00 5.40 -4.78
C LEU A 46 2.28 6.53 -5.77
N HIS A 47 3.53 6.98 -5.83
CA HIS A 47 3.94 8.01 -6.79
C HIS A 47 3.72 7.54 -8.23
N LEU A 48 4.12 6.32 -8.56
CA LEU A 48 3.92 5.74 -9.89
C LEU A 48 2.44 5.56 -10.22
N ALA A 49 1.63 5.12 -9.26
CA ALA A 49 0.19 4.99 -9.44
C ALA A 49 -0.46 6.35 -9.73
N ARG A 50 -0.12 7.37 -8.96
CA ARG A 50 -0.62 8.73 -9.20
C ARG A 50 -0.21 9.26 -10.57
N LYS A 51 1.01 8.99 -10.99
CA LYS A 51 1.53 9.37 -12.30
C LYS A 51 0.79 8.66 -13.43
N ALA A 52 0.42 7.39 -13.22
CA ALA A 52 -0.32 6.59 -14.21
C ALA A 52 -1.70 7.17 -14.53
N PHE A 53 -2.35 7.82 -13.56
CA PHE A 53 -3.72 8.34 -13.71
C PHE A 53 -3.82 9.85 -13.72
N HIS A 54 -2.68 10.56 -13.58
CA HIS A 54 -2.67 12.02 -13.62
C HIS A 54 -3.35 12.55 -14.90
N PRO A 55 -4.20 13.58 -14.84
CA PRO A 55 -4.58 14.40 -13.68
C PRO A 55 -5.76 13.87 -12.87
N ALA A 56 -6.28 12.69 -13.19
CA ALA A 56 -7.40 12.07 -12.47
C ALA A 56 -6.95 11.54 -11.11
N LYS A 57 -7.91 11.34 -10.22
CA LYS A 57 -7.66 10.67 -8.93
C LYS A 57 -7.42 9.18 -9.15
N LEU A 58 -6.79 8.51 -8.17
CA LEU A 58 -6.63 7.06 -8.20
C LEU A 58 -8.01 6.39 -8.26
N PRO A 59 -8.21 5.47 -9.22
CA PRO A 59 -9.50 4.78 -9.36
C PRO A 59 -9.66 3.59 -8.42
N PHE A 60 -8.79 3.47 -7.41
CA PHE A 60 -8.84 2.41 -6.41
C PHE A 60 -8.36 2.94 -5.06
N PRO A 61 -8.81 2.34 -3.95
CA PRO A 61 -8.35 2.74 -2.63
C PRO A 61 -6.99 2.16 -2.28
N LEU A 62 -6.36 2.74 -1.27
CA LEU A 62 -5.19 2.18 -0.61
C LEU A 62 -5.66 1.36 0.60
N LEU A 63 -4.99 0.24 0.86
CA LEU A 63 -5.26 -0.57 2.05
C LEU A 63 -4.03 -0.59 2.94
N HIS A 64 -4.19 -0.10 4.16
CA HIS A 64 -3.17 -0.15 5.20
C HIS A 64 -3.60 -1.13 6.28
N VAL A 65 -2.84 -2.21 6.45
CA VAL A 65 -3.03 -3.13 7.57
C VAL A 65 -2.27 -2.59 8.76
N ASP A 66 -2.99 -2.12 9.76
CA ASP A 66 -2.41 -1.52 10.96
C ASP A 66 -2.15 -2.62 11.99
N THR A 67 -0.87 -2.90 12.25
CA THR A 67 -0.46 -3.89 13.25
C THR A 67 -0.50 -3.36 14.67
N THR A 68 -0.85 -2.07 14.85
CA THR A 68 -0.80 -1.31 16.11
C THR A 68 0.60 -1.02 16.63
N TYR A 69 1.63 -1.54 15.97
CA TYR A 69 3.05 -1.31 16.28
C TYR A 69 3.72 -0.44 15.22
N LYS A 70 3.17 0.76 15.02
CA LYS A 70 3.70 1.76 14.09
C LYS A 70 4.14 2.99 14.88
N PHE A 71 5.16 3.68 14.38
CA PHE A 71 5.56 4.97 14.94
C PHE A 71 4.44 5.99 14.77
N LYS A 72 4.29 6.87 15.75
CA LYS A 72 3.28 7.93 15.70
C LYS A 72 3.41 8.80 14.46
N ASP A 73 4.65 9.06 14.03
CA ASP A 73 4.92 9.86 12.84
C ASP A 73 4.40 9.19 11.57
N MET A 74 4.45 7.85 11.49
CA MET A 74 3.90 7.11 10.36
C MET A 74 2.38 7.24 10.29
N ILE A 75 1.71 7.18 11.43
CA ILE A 75 0.25 7.34 11.51
C ILE A 75 -0.12 8.78 11.13
N ALA A 76 0.60 9.77 11.66
CA ALA A 76 0.39 11.18 11.33
C ALA A 76 0.60 11.44 9.83
N PHE A 77 1.62 10.84 9.21
CA PHE A 77 1.87 10.95 7.78
C PHE A 77 0.70 10.37 6.97
N ARG A 78 0.21 9.20 7.34
CA ARG A 78 -0.96 8.58 6.69
C ARG A 78 -2.17 9.51 6.73
N GLU A 79 -2.52 10.04 7.92
CA GLU A 79 -3.71 10.84 8.11
C GLU A 79 -3.57 12.24 7.51
N ASN A 80 -2.44 12.91 7.70
CA ASN A 80 -2.28 14.30 7.32
C ASN A 80 -1.81 14.46 5.87
N TYR A 81 -0.86 13.66 5.42
CA TYR A 81 -0.32 13.78 4.06
C TYR A 81 -1.14 12.97 3.05
N VAL A 82 -1.24 11.66 3.25
CA VAL A 82 -1.86 10.78 2.26
C VAL A 82 -3.36 11.02 2.16
N ARG A 83 -4.04 11.07 3.30
CA ARG A 83 -5.50 11.21 3.31
C ARG A 83 -5.96 12.65 3.10
N LYS A 84 -5.36 13.62 3.78
CA LYS A 84 -5.78 15.03 3.69
C LYS A 84 -5.17 15.78 2.52
N GLU A 85 -3.83 15.83 2.42
CA GLU A 85 -3.18 16.60 1.35
C GLU A 85 -3.37 15.98 -0.02
N LEU A 86 -3.15 14.66 -0.15
CA LEU A 86 -3.31 13.98 -1.42
C LEU A 86 -4.77 13.64 -1.72
N GLY A 87 -5.65 13.69 -0.73
CA GLY A 87 -7.06 13.40 -0.89
C GLY A 87 -7.36 11.97 -1.31
N LEU A 88 -6.52 11.02 -0.91
CA LEU A 88 -6.66 9.62 -1.29
C LEU A 88 -7.51 8.85 -0.29
N GLU A 89 -8.25 7.87 -0.77
CA GLU A 89 -8.99 6.95 0.07
C GLU A 89 -8.04 5.91 0.65
N VAL A 90 -7.93 5.89 1.98
CA VAL A 90 -7.10 4.93 2.71
C VAL A 90 -8.00 4.11 3.63
N LEU A 91 -8.13 2.83 3.33
CA LEU A 91 -8.80 1.88 4.18
C LEU A 91 -7.79 1.36 5.21
N VAL A 92 -8.13 1.48 6.49
CA VAL A 92 -7.27 1.00 7.57
C VAL A 92 -7.93 -0.22 8.20
N HIS A 93 -7.22 -1.33 8.22
CA HIS A 93 -7.72 -2.57 8.80
C HIS A 93 -6.80 -3.04 9.93
N THR A 94 -7.40 -3.33 11.08
CA THR A 94 -6.71 -3.85 12.25
C THR A 94 -7.38 -5.16 12.68
N ASN A 95 -6.59 -6.17 13.04
CA ASN A 95 -7.15 -7.40 13.58
C ASN A 95 -7.42 -7.24 15.08
N PHE A 96 -8.60 -6.73 15.43
CA PHE A 96 -9.00 -6.56 16.82
C PHE A 96 -9.13 -7.89 17.58
N GLU A 97 -9.48 -8.96 16.89
CA GLU A 97 -9.51 -10.30 17.47
C GLU A 97 -8.09 -10.74 17.89
N GLY A 98 -7.09 -10.43 17.07
CA GLY A 98 -5.70 -10.69 17.40
C GLY A 98 -5.20 -9.90 18.60
N LEU A 99 -5.67 -8.67 18.77
CA LEU A 99 -5.31 -7.84 19.94
C LEU A 99 -5.81 -8.46 21.26
N LYS A 100 -6.97 -9.09 21.24
CA LYS A 100 -7.55 -9.74 22.43
C LYS A 100 -6.73 -10.92 22.93
N LEU A 101 -5.88 -11.51 22.08
CA LEU A 101 -5.03 -12.62 22.45
C LEU A 101 -3.78 -12.19 23.22
N ASN A 102 -3.50 -10.89 23.32
CA ASN A 102 -2.35 -10.31 24.02
C ASN A 102 -1.00 -10.93 23.59
N ILE A 103 -0.85 -11.16 22.30
CA ILE A 103 0.40 -11.66 21.72
C ILE A 103 1.19 -10.46 21.22
N TRP A 104 2.33 -10.19 21.84
CA TRP A 104 3.14 -9.01 21.59
C TRP A 104 4.38 -9.38 20.74
N PRO A 105 4.89 -8.46 19.91
CA PRO A 105 6.04 -8.77 19.03
C PRO A 105 7.32 -9.12 19.80
N TRP A 106 7.48 -8.63 21.03
CA TRP A 106 8.63 -8.97 21.86
C TRP A 106 8.51 -10.31 22.57
N GLU A 107 7.33 -10.89 22.63
CA GLU A 107 7.07 -12.21 23.21
C GLU A 107 7.13 -13.30 22.16
N ASP A 108 6.42 -13.10 21.05
CA ASP A 108 6.37 -14.01 19.92
C ASP A 108 6.16 -13.20 18.64
N SER A 109 7.27 -12.79 18.01
CA SER A 109 7.23 -11.92 16.83
C SER A 109 6.61 -12.61 15.61
N GLU A 110 6.83 -13.94 15.47
CA GLU A 110 6.29 -14.70 14.34
C GLU A 110 4.76 -14.80 14.45
N ARG A 111 4.24 -15.16 15.59
CA ARG A 111 2.79 -15.25 15.81
C ARG A 111 2.12 -13.88 15.77
N HIS A 112 2.76 -12.85 16.28
CA HIS A 112 2.27 -11.47 16.18
C HIS A 112 2.16 -11.05 14.72
N THR A 113 3.17 -11.32 13.90
CA THR A 113 3.14 -11.02 12.47
C THR A 113 2.04 -11.80 11.77
N GLU A 114 1.88 -13.08 12.07
CA GLU A 114 0.82 -13.91 11.51
C GLU A 114 -0.57 -13.34 11.81
N LEU A 115 -0.85 -13.00 13.06
CA LEU A 115 -2.16 -12.48 13.48
C LEU A 115 -2.41 -11.06 12.99
N MET A 116 -1.48 -10.15 13.24
CA MET A 116 -1.70 -8.72 13.04
C MET A 116 -1.42 -8.24 11.63
N LYS A 117 -0.71 -9.02 10.83
CA LYS A 117 -0.37 -8.67 9.44
C LYS A 117 -0.98 -9.67 8.45
N THR A 118 -0.60 -10.93 8.52
CA THR A 118 -1.01 -11.94 7.53
C THR A 118 -2.51 -12.24 7.60
N ASP A 119 -3.01 -12.61 8.76
CA ASP A 119 -4.43 -12.91 8.94
C ASP A 119 -5.30 -11.67 8.78
N ALA A 120 -4.81 -10.51 9.26
CA ALA A 120 -5.48 -9.24 9.06
C ALA A 120 -5.61 -8.87 7.59
N LEU A 121 -4.55 -9.08 6.80
CA LEU A 121 -4.58 -8.83 5.35
C LEU A 121 -5.61 -9.74 4.66
N LYS A 122 -5.60 -11.03 4.95
CA LYS A 122 -6.57 -11.98 4.39
C LYS A 122 -8.00 -11.58 4.73
N ALA A 123 -8.27 -11.22 6.00
CA ALA A 123 -9.58 -10.77 6.45
C ALA A 123 -10.03 -9.51 5.73
N ALA A 124 -9.13 -8.54 5.54
CA ALA A 124 -9.45 -7.30 4.84
C ALA A 124 -9.78 -7.56 3.36
N LEU A 125 -8.97 -8.37 2.68
CA LEU A 125 -9.22 -8.71 1.28
C LEU A 125 -10.57 -9.40 1.08
N ASN A 126 -10.95 -10.28 2.02
CA ASN A 126 -12.25 -10.95 1.98
C ASN A 126 -13.41 -10.01 2.31
N LYS A 127 -13.23 -9.14 3.31
CA LYS A 127 -14.26 -8.19 3.75
C LYS A 127 -14.66 -7.23 2.62
N TYR A 128 -13.68 -6.68 1.91
CA TYR A 128 -13.91 -5.71 0.85
C TYR A 128 -14.08 -6.33 -0.52
N GLN A 129 -13.87 -7.65 -0.65
CA GLN A 129 -14.01 -8.41 -1.88
C GLN A 129 -13.19 -7.84 -3.04
N PHE A 130 -11.94 -7.51 -2.78
CA PHE A 130 -11.02 -7.06 -3.83
C PHE A 130 -10.68 -8.20 -4.79
N ASP A 131 -10.59 -7.87 -6.08
CA ASP A 131 -10.27 -8.83 -7.14
C ASP A 131 -8.86 -8.64 -7.74
N ALA A 132 -8.15 -7.60 -7.33
CA ALA A 132 -6.76 -7.35 -7.69
C ALA A 132 -6.10 -6.39 -6.71
#